data_bbf7505ddcf24150e9f5ffba0fdc47e9
#
_entry.id   bbf7505ddcf24150e9f5ffba0fdc47e9
#
_cell.length_a   1.000
_cell.length_b   1.000
_cell.length_c   1.000
_cell.angle_alpha   90.00
_cell.angle_beta   90.00
_cell.angle_gamma   90.00
#
_symmetry.space_group_name_H-M   'P 1'
#
loop_
_entity.id
_entity.type
_entity.pdbx_description
1 polymer ?
#
loop_
_entity_poly.entity_id
_entity_poly.type
_entity_poly.pdbx_seq_one_letter_code
_entity_poly.pdbx_strand_id
1 'polypeptide(L)'
;MNASLTEDKLSATPTLDHLRASGGMNPAWDSFVNLDPQWAEQFLHTAALPVKRGLIDPKTYEFLAIAVNASCTHMYSPGVRRHTRNALKLGASPEEILAVLQSVAMLGIHTCSLGAPILLEEMAKLDAEAD
;
A
#
# COMPACT_ATOMS: atom_id res chain seq x y z
N MET A 1 -6.69 26.47 47.87
CA MET A 1 -7.00 25.22 47.20
C MET A 1 -6.87 25.43 45.72
N ASN A 2 -5.70 25.17 45.15
CA ASN A 2 -5.51 25.22 43.69
C ASN A 2 -5.70 23.80 43.13
N ALA A 3 -6.83 23.56 42.49
CA ALA A 3 -6.99 22.39 41.64
C ALA A 3 -6.17 22.63 40.39
N SER A 4 -5.01 21.98 40.31
CA SER A 4 -4.23 21.86 39.09
C SER A 4 -5.04 21.00 38.11
N LEU A 5 -5.74 21.66 37.20
CA LEU A 5 -6.20 21.01 35.98
C LEU A 5 -4.95 20.68 35.18
N THR A 6 -4.55 19.41 35.25
CA THR A 6 -3.62 18.86 34.27
C THR A 6 -4.30 18.93 32.92
N GLU A 7 -3.93 19.94 32.14
CA GLU A 7 -4.19 19.94 30.70
C GLU A 7 -3.49 18.68 30.15
N ASP A 8 -4.25 17.63 29.87
CA ASP A 8 -3.83 16.54 29.02
C ASP A 8 -3.46 17.19 27.68
N LYS A 9 -2.15 17.43 27.49
CA LYS A 9 -1.64 17.90 26.20
C LYS A 9 -1.98 16.83 25.19
N LEU A 10 -3.04 17.04 24.42
CA LEU A 10 -3.34 16.24 23.23
C LEU A 10 -2.05 16.13 22.41
N SER A 11 -1.67 14.90 22.09
CA SER A 11 -0.48 14.65 21.29
C SER A 11 -0.57 15.38 19.94
N ALA A 12 0.52 16.00 19.51
CA ALA A 12 0.64 16.60 18.20
C ALA A 12 0.65 15.55 17.06
N THR A 13 0.84 14.26 17.40
CA THR A 13 0.96 13.14 16.46
C THR A 13 0.12 11.92 16.90
N PRO A 14 -1.20 12.08 17.06
CA PRO A 14 -2.05 11.03 17.63
C PRO A 14 -2.12 9.75 16.76
N THR A 15 -2.03 9.86 15.44
CA THR A 15 -2.03 8.70 14.53
C THR A 15 -0.74 7.90 14.66
N LEU A 16 0.41 8.59 14.72
CA LEU A 16 1.71 7.96 14.94
C LEU A 16 1.76 7.28 16.30
N ASP A 17 1.27 7.93 17.35
CA ASP A 17 1.26 7.37 18.69
C ASP A 17 0.38 6.11 18.78
N HIS A 18 -0.79 6.14 18.12
CA HIS A 18 -1.65 4.96 18.01
C HIS A 18 -0.96 3.81 17.26
N LEU A 19 -0.30 4.08 16.14
CA LEU A 19 0.42 3.07 15.36
C LEU A 19 1.60 2.48 16.15
N ARG A 20 2.34 3.31 16.87
CA ARG A 20 3.43 2.82 17.74
C ARG A 20 2.90 1.93 18.85
N ALA A 21 1.84 2.34 19.52
CA ALA A 21 1.23 1.59 20.62
C ALA A 21 0.63 0.25 20.15
N SER A 22 0.06 0.19 18.95
CA SER A 22 -0.56 -1.01 18.38
C SER A 22 0.44 -1.95 17.68
N GLY A 23 1.72 -1.56 17.54
CA GLY A 23 2.70 -2.30 16.75
C GLY A 23 2.46 -2.24 15.25
N GLY A 24 1.61 -1.33 14.78
CA GLY A 24 1.30 -1.12 13.37
C GLY A 24 2.33 -0.30 12.61
N MET A 25 3.32 0.25 13.30
CA MET A 25 4.36 1.07 12.69
C MET A 25 5.27 0.25 11.78
N ASN A 26 5.57 0.79 10.59
CA ASN A 26 6.55 0.20 9.70
C ASN A 26 7.96 0.64 10.12
N PRO A 27 8.86 -0.28 10.55
CA PRO A 27 10.21 0.08 10.98
C PRO A 27 11.04 0.80 9.90
N ALA A 28 10.77 0.53 8.63
CA ALA A 28 11.44 1.22 7.51
C ALA A 28 11.15 2.73 7.47
N TRP A 29 10.13 3.18 8.20
CA TRP A 29 9.72 4.58 8.24
C TRP A 29 10.35 5.37 9.40
N ASP A 30 10.99 4.70 10.35
CA ASP A 30 11.49 5.31 11.58
C ASP A 30 12.38 6.53 11.30
N SER A 31 13.24 6.45 10.28
CA SER A 31 14.18 7.53 9.94
C SER A 31 13.44 8.82 9.59
N PHE A 32 12.54 8.79 8.60
CA PHE A 32 11.85 10.00 8.18
C PHE A 32 10.78 10.46 9.17
N VAL A 33 10.12 9.53 9.86
CA VAL A 33 9.16 9.85 10.92
C VAL A 33 9.84 10.59 12.08
N ASN A 34 11.08 10.21 12.41
CA ASN A 34 11.84 10.91 13.45
C ASN A 34 12.36 12.27 12.97
N LEU A 35 12.65 12.42 11.67
CA LEU A 35 13.09 13.69 11.09
C LEU A 35 11.94 14.70 10.95
N ASP A 36 10.75 14.23 10.54
CA ASP A 36 9.57 15.07 10.39
C ASP A 36 8.30 14.34 10.82
N PRO A 37 8.03 14.27 12.12
CA PRO A 37 6.86 13.60 12.66
C PRO A 37 5.53 14.28 12.27
N GLN A 38 5.53 15.60 12.03
CA GLN A 38 4.32 16.32 11.65
C GLN A 38 3.89 15.97 10.22
N TRP A 39 4.83 15.90 9.29
CA TRP A 39 4.54 15.47 7.93
C TRP A 39 4.03 14.02 7.90
N ALA A 40 4.68 13.13 8.65
CA ALA A 40 4.28 11.74 8.73
C ALA A 40 2.86 11.57 9.31
N GLU A 41 2.51 12.35 10.34
CA GLU A 41 1.16 12.37 10.93
C GLU A 41 0.10 12.79 9.90
N GLN A 42 0.36 13.86 9.15
CA GLN A 42 -0.56 14.34 8.11
C GLN A 42 -0.72 13.34 6.98
N PHE A 43 0.37 12.73 6.53
CA PHE A 43 0.35 11.69 5.51
C PHE A 43 -0.51 10.50 5.95
N LEU A 44 -0.26 9.96 7.13
CA LEU A 44 -1.00 8.81 7.66
C LEU A 44 -2.48 9.14 7.91
N HIS A 45 -2.76 10.35 8.39
CA HIS A 45 -4.13 10.83 8.55
C HIS A 45 -4.86 10.86 7.20
N THR A 46 -4.23 11.41 6.17
CA THR A 46 -4.79 11.50 4.81
C THR A 46 -4.99 10.11 4.20
N ALA A 47 -4.01 9.21 4.34
CA ALA A 47 -4.10 7.84 3.85
C ALA A 47 -5.26 7.05 4.48
N ALA A 48 -5.60 7.33 5.74
CA ALA A 48 -6.70 6.68 6.44
C ALA A 48 -8.09 7.26 6.12
N LEU A 49 -8.20 8.41 5.45
CA LEU A 49 -9.48 9.08 5.22
C LEU A 49 -10.53 8.24 4.51
N PRO A 50 -10.21 7.45 3.47
CA PRO A 50 -11.22 6.63 2.80
C PRO A 50 -11.91 5.64 3.74
N VAL A 51 -11.14 5.02 4.63
CA VAL A 51 -11.66 4.10 5.66
C VAL A 51 -12.42 4.87 6.74
N LYS A 52 -11.86 5.96 7.26
CA LYS A 52 -12.48 6.79 8.30
C LYS A 52 -13.82 7.39 7.86
N ARG A 53 -13.98 7.68 6.58
CA ARG A 53 -15.23 8.17 5.99
C ARG A 53 -16.24 7.05 5.64
N GLY A 54 -15.89 5.79 5.87
CA GLY A 54 -16.73 4.66 5.52
C GLY A 54 -16.89 4.42 4.00
N LEU A 55 -16.01 4.99 3.18
CA LEU A 55 -16.04 4.82 1.72
C LEU A 55 -15.45 3.48 1.28
N ILE A 56 -14.50 2.98 2.06
CA ILE A 56 -13.84 1.68 1.87
C ILE A 56 -13.84 0.99 3.24
N ASP A 57 -14.32 -0.25 3.31
CA ASP A 57 -14.25 -1.01 4.54
C ASP A 57 -12.81 -1.46 4.84
N PRO A 58 -12.47 -1.72 6.11
CA PRO A 58 -11.10 -2.05 6.51
C PRO A 58 -10.50 -3.25 5.77
N LYS A 59 -11.27 -4.30 5.52
CA LYS A 59 -10.80 -5.50 4.80
C LYS A 59 -10.47 -5.18 3.35
N THR A 60 -11.32 -4.44 2.67
CA THR A 60 -11.08 -3.97 1.29
C THR A 60 -9.84 -3.07 1.22
N TYR A 61 -9.64 -2.19 2.21
CA TYR A 61 -8.42 -1.38 2.27
C TYR A 61 -7.15 -2.24 2.34
N GLU A 62 -7.17 -3.30 3.15
CA GLU A 62 -6.03 -4.22 3.24
C GLU A 62 -5.79 -4.96 1.90
N PHE A 63 -6.84 -5.33 1.17
CA PHE A 63 -6.71 -5.92 -0.17
C PHE A 63 -6.06 -4.97 -1.16
N LEU A 64 -6.47 -3.70 -1.16
CA LEU A 64 -5.84 -2.67 -2.00
C LEU A 64 -4.37 -2.45 -1.62
N ALA A 65 -4.07 -2.44 -0.33
CA ALA A 65 -2.70 -2.32 0.16
C ALA A 65 -1.83 -3.53 -0.21
N ILE A 66 -2.37 -4.75 -0.17
CA ILE A 66 -1.69 -5.96 -0.68
C ILE A 66 -1.42 -5.78 -2.18
N ALA A 67 -2.41 -5.39 -2.97
CA ALA A 67 -2.27 -5.20 -4.41
C ALA A 67 -1.17 -4.19 -4.76
N VAL A 68 -1.16 -3.04 -4.09
CA VAL A 68 -0.14 -1.99 -4.29
C VAL A 68 1.25 -2.51 -3.93
N ASN A 69 1.40 -3.14 -2.77
CA ASN A 69 2.71 -3.61 -2.31
C ASN A 69 3.23 -4.82 -3.09
N ALA A 70 2.34 -5.66 -3.65
CA ALA A 70 2.69 -6.82 -4.46
C ALA A 70 2.86 -6.50 -5.95
N SER A 71 2.52 -5.29 -6.39
CA SER A 71 2.62 -4.90 -7.80
C SER A 71 4.04 -5.07 -8.33
N CYS A 72 4.18 -5.46 -9.60
CA CYS A 72 5.47 -5.73 -10.23
C CYS A 72 6.41 -4.50 -10.27
N THR A 73 5.86 -3.29 -10.11
CA THR A 73 6.63 -2.04 -10.03
C THR A 73 7.07 -1.70 -8.61
N HIS A 74 6.52 -2.36 -7.59
CA HIS A 74 6.81 -2.06 -6.19
C HIS A 74 7.49 -3.23 -5.47
N MET A 75 6.91 -4.44 -5.53
CA MET A 75 7.49 -5.68 -4.97
C MET A 75 7.97 -5.53 -3.51
N TYR A 76 7.20 -4.82 -2.68
CA TYR A 76 7.57 -4.49 -1.31
C TYR A 76 7.10 -5.56 -0.32
N SER A 77 7.92 -6.58 -0.14
CA SER A 77 7.63 -7.74 0.72
C SER A 77 7.18 -7.40 2.16
N PRO A 78 7.80 -6.44 2.88
CA PRO A 78 7.34 -6.09 4.22
C PRO A 78 5.91 -5.55 4.26
N GLY A 79 5.50 -4.79 3.25
CA GLY A 79 4.14 -4.30 3.09
C GLY A 79 3.16 -5.42 2.81
N VAL A 80 3.47 -6.31 1.84
CA VAL A 80 2.65 -7.50 1.55
C VAL A 80 2.42 -8.32 2.82
N ARG A 81 3.47 -8.60 3.57
CA ARG A 81 3.39 -9.39 4.81
C ARG A 81 2.49 -8.73 5.86
N ARG A 82 2.64 -7.43 6.09
CA ARG A 82 1.86 -6.69 7.08
C ARG A 82 0.38 -6.66 6.72
N HIS A 83 0.06 -6.28 5.49
CA HIS A 83 -1.33 -6.13 5.03
C HIS A 83 -2.03 -7.49 4.88
N THR A 84 -1.32 -8.54 4.47
CA THR A 84 -1.84 -9.92 4.49
C THR A 84 -2.23 -10.33 5.91
N ARG A 85 -1.38 -10.09 6.91
CA ARG A 85 -1.70 -10.38 8.32
C ARG A 85 -2.91 -9.60 8.80
N ASN A 86 -3.02 -8.33 8.46
CA ASN A 86 -4.15 -7.51 8.83
C ASN A 86 -5.45 -7.99 8.16
N ALA A 87 -5.41 -8.31 6.88
CA ALA A 87 -6.55 -8.86 6.15
C ALA A 87 -7.08 -10.14 6.81
N LEU A 88 -6.17 -11.07 7.15
CA LEU A 88 -6.53 -12.31 7.87
C LEU A 88 -7.18 -12.01 9.23
N LYS A 89 -6.66 -11.06 9.99
CA LYS A 89 -7.28 -10.62 11.27
C LYS A 89 -8.67 -10.02 11.10
N LEU A 90 -8.93 -9.41 9.95
CA LEU A 90 -10.23 -8.85 9.58
C LEU A 90 -11.18 -9.89 8.94
N GLY A 91 -10.80 -11.17 8.96
CA GLY A 91 -11.63 -12.27 8.49
C GLY A 91 -11.53 -12.56 6.99
N ALA A 92 -10.51 -12.06 6.32
CA ALA A 92 -10.23 -12.47 4.94
C ALA A 92 -9.85 -13.95 4.87
N SER A 93 -10.34 -14.66 3.85
CA SER A 93 -9.90 -16.02 3.57
C SER A 93 -8.58 -16.02 2.77
N PRO A 94 -7.81 -17.12 2.84
CA PRO A 94 -6.64 -17.29 1.99
C PRO A 94 -6.97 -17.18 0.49
N GLU A 95 -8.16 -17.67 0.09
CA GLU A 95 -8.64 -17.64 -1.30
C GLU A 95 -8.90 -16.19 -1.75
N GLU A 96 -9.50 -15.35 -0.90
CA GLU A 96 -9.70 -13.93 -1.20
C GLU A 96 -8.35 -13.22 -1.41
N ILE A 97 -7.37 -13.48 -0.55
CA ILE A 97 -6.02 -12.89 -0.67
C ILE A 97 -5.33 -13.40 -1.93
N LEU A 98 -5.43 -14.68 -2.23
CA LEU A 98 -4.87 -15.25 -3.46
C LEU A 98 -5.51 -14.63 -4.70
N ALA A 99 -6.82 -14.41 -4.70
CA ALA A 99 -7.52 -13.74 -5.80
C ALA A 99 -7.02 -12.31 -6.03
N VAL A 100 -6.72 -11.56 -4.95
CA VAL A 100 -6.08 -10.24 -5.05
C VAL A 100 -4.72 -10.36 -5.75
N LEU A 101 -3.88 -11.29 -5.33
CA LEU A 101 -2.55 -11.49 -5.94
C LEU A 101 -2.64 -11.92 -7.41
N GLN A 102 -3.59 -12.80 -7.76
CA GLN A 102 -3.85 -13.20 -9.14
C GLN A 102 -4.31 -12.00 -9.99
N SER A 103 -5.14 -11.12 -9.44
CA SER A 103 -5.57 -9.89 -10.12
C SER A 103 -4.39 -8.94 -10.37
N VAL A 104 -3.48 -8.83 -9.41
CA VAL A 104 -2.24 -8.02 -9.56
C VAL A 104 -1.33 -8.58 -10.66
N ALA A 105 -1.27 -9.91 -10.81
CA ALA A 105 -0.47 -10.55 -11.85
C ALA A 105 -0.88 -10.14 -13.28
N MET A 106 -2.12 -9.67 -13.47
CA MET A 106 -2.59 -9.13 -14.76
C MET A 106 -1.83 -7.88 -15.22
N LEU A 107 -1.16 -7.15 -14.33
CA LEU A 107 -0.32 -6.00 -14.71
C LEU A 107 0.76 -6.39 -15.74
N GLY A 108 1.22 -7.63 -15.72
CA GLY A 108 2.20 -8.15 -16.67
C GLY A 108 1.70 -8.34 -18.10
N ILE A 109 0.38 -8.39 -18.36
CA ILE A 109 -0.17 -8.64 -19.68
C ILE A 109 0.15 -7.51 -20.68
N HIS A 110 0.35 -6.30 -20.20
CA HIS A 110 0.74 -5.17 -21.03
C HIS A 110 2.14 -5.32 -21.67
N THR A 111 2.96 -6.24 -21.17
CA THR A 111 4.20 -6.64 -21.82
C THR A 111 3.92 -7.17 -23.24
N CYS A 112 2.90 -8.01 -23.39
CA CYS A 112 2.49 -8.54 -24.69
C CYS A 112 1.85 -7.47 -25.58
N SER A 113 0.99 -6.61 -25.04
CA SER A 113 0.37 -5.54 -25.82
C SER A 113 1.36 -4.46 -26.28
N LEU A 114 2.47 -4.29 -25.57
CA LEU A 114 3.58 -3.45 -26.00
C LEU A 114 4.48 -4.19 -27.02
N GLY A 115 4.90 -5.42 -26.69
CA GLY A 115 5.92 -6.13 -27.43
C GLY A 115 5.44 -6.74 -28.76
N ALA A 116 4.21 -7.21 -28.83
CA ALA A 116 3.72 -7.86 -30.05
C ALA A 116 3.63 -6.93 -31.28
N PRO A 117 3.12 -5.69 -31.19
CA PRO A 117 3.18 -4.75 -32.30
C PRO A 117 4.61 -4.44 -32.75
N ILE A 118 5.53 -4.25 -31.81
CA ILE A 118 6.95 -4.00 -32.11
C ILE A 118 7.55 -5.19 -32.87
N LEU A 119 7.27 -6.42 -32.44
CA LEU A 119 7.71 -7.62 -33.16
C LEU A 119 7.22 -7.62 -34.61
N LEU A 120 5.94 -7.32 -34.83
CA LEU A 120 5.37 -7.28 -36.20
C LEU A 120 6.00 -6.18 -37.07
N GLU A 121 6.27 -5.01 -36.49
CA GLU A 121 6.95 -3.91 -37.18
C GLU A 121 8.38 -4.32 -37.59
N GLU A 122 9.15 -4.93 -36.71
CA GLU A 122 10.53 -5.33 -37.00
C GLU A 122 10.57 -6.48 -38.02
N MET A 123 9.61 -7.43 -37.96
CA MET A 123 9.48 -8.49 -38.98
C MET A 123 9.23 -7.88 -40.36
N ALA A 124 8.30 -6.91 -40.48
CA ALA A 124 7.99 -6.27 -41.76
C ALA A 124 9.18 -5.47 -42.32
N LYS A 125 10.00 -4.85 -41.47
CA LYS A 125 11.24 -4.17 -41.90
C LYS A 125 12.26 -5.15 -42.46
N LEU A 126 12.49 -6.26 -41.77
CA LEU A 126 13.43 -7.30 -42.23
C LEU A 126 13.01 -7.93 -43.57
N ASP A 127 11.71 -8.16 -43.75
CA ASP A 127 11.18 -8.69 -45.02
C ASP A 127 11.41 -7.69 -46.17
N ALA A 128 11.25 -6.39 -45.91
CA ALA A 128 11.50 -5.33 -46.91
C ALA A 128 12.98 -5.10 -47.25
N GLU A 129 13.90 -5.46 -46.34
CA GLU A 129 15.34 -5.40 -46.56
C GLU A 129 15.88 -6.60 -47.35
N ALA A 130 15.10 -7.70 -47.40
CA ALA A 130 15.48 -8.94 -48.09
C ALA A 130 15.07 -8.95 -49.59
N ASP A 131 14.19 -8.04 -50.03
CA ASP A 131 13.75 -7.83 -51.41
C ASP A 131 14.63 -6.79 -52.11
#